data_7ae9b7d56812150a9d5fbaaa4316097b
#
_entry.id   7ae9b7d56812150a9d5fbaaa4316097b
#
_cell.length_a   1.000
_cell.length_b   1.000
_cell.length_c   1.000
_cell.angle_alpha   90.00
_cell.angle_beta   90.00
_cell.angle_gamma   90.00
#
_symmetry.space_group_name_H-M   'P 1'
#
loop_
_entity.id
_entity.type
_entity.pdbx_description
1 polymer ?
#
loop_
_entity_poly.entity_id
_entity_poly.type
_entity_poly.pdbx_seq_one_letter_code
_entity_poly.pdbx_strand_id
1 'polypeptide(L)'
;MSLQHSINSDIKHAMLAKDKARLAALRSIKAALLLEMTKEGGDGSVNDETALRVLQKLFKQRKDAAKIYQEQNRLDLADVEIKEASFIASYLPKMMSKEEIQLVVKETINQLGAKGPSEMGKVMGAVMGKLKGKAEGGLISSVVKDELNK
;
A
#
# COMPACT_ATOMS: atom_id res chain seq x y z
N MET A 1 -13.60 -14.03 7.08
CA MET A 1 -12.29 -14.45 7.64
C MET A 1 -11.39 -13.24 7.76
N SER A 2 -10.79 -13.00 8.92
CA SER A 2 -9.92 -11.84 9.10
C SER A 2 -8.60 -12.00 8.32
N LEU A 3 -7.99 -10.89 7.95
CA LEU A 3 -6.69 -10.88 7.29
C LEU A 3 -5.61 -11.57 8.14
N GLN A 4 -5.64 -11.33 9.46
CA GLN A 4 -4.73 -11.97 10.40
C GLN A 4 -4.86 -13.49 10.39
N HIS A 5 -6.08 -14.00 10.32
CA HIS A 5 -6.32 -15.45 10.22
C HIS A 5 -5.78 -16.03 8.92
N SER A 6 -6.00 -15.32 7.80
CA SER A 6 -5.47 -15.73 6.49
C SER A 6 -3.94 -15.80 6.50
N ILE A 7 -3.28 -14.82 7.10
CA ILE A 7 -1.82 -14.79 7.20
C ILE A 7 -1.31 -15.97 8.04
N ASN A 8 -1.94 -16.26 9.17
CA ASN A 8 -1.55 -17.41 10.00
C ASN A 8 -1.72 -18.75 9.27
N SER A 9 -2.79 -18.90 8.50
CA SER A 9 -3.02 -20.09 7.67
C SER A 9 -1.95 -20.21 6.58
N ASP A 10 -1.63 -19.11 5.92
CA ASP A 10 -0.64 -19.09 4.84
C ASP A 10 0.77 -19.40 5.36
N ILE A 11 1.10 -18.98 6.59
CA ILE A 11 2.38 -19.35 7.23
C ILE A 11 2.48 -20.87 7.35
N LYS A 12 1.42 -21.55 7.80
CA LYS A 12 1.40 -23.01 7.88
C LYS A 12 1.62 -23.65 6.52
N HIS A 13 0.93 -23.16 5.49
CA HIS A 13 1.08 -23.67 4.13
C HIS A 13 2.50 -23.45 3.59
N ALA A 14 3.09 -22.29 3.83
CA ALA A 14 4.46 -21.99 3.40
C ALA A 14 5.49 -22.88 4.12
N MET A 15 5.27 -23.16 5.39
CA MET A 15 6.12 -24.10 6.15
C MET A 15 6.06 -25.50 5.57
N LEU A 16 4.86 -26.01 5.31
CA LEU A 16 4.66 -27.33 4.72
C LEU A 16 5.25 -27.44 3.31
N ALA A 17 5.12 -26.39 2.52
CA ALA A 17 5.66 -26.32 1.16
C ALA A 17 7.17 -26.04 1.13
N LYS A 18 7.79 -25.76 2.29
CA LYS A 18 9.19 -25.38 2.40
C LYS A 18 9.57 -24.16 1.55
N ASP A 19 8.60 -23.26 1.37
CA ASP A 19 8.79 -22.01 0.63
C ASP A 19 9.40 -20.95 1.56
N LYS A 20 10.73 -20.93 1.61
CA LYS A 20 11.48 -20.07 2.52
C LYS A 20 11.24 -18.57 2.27
N ALA A 21 11.19 -18.17 1.01
CA ALA A 21 11.02 -16.76 0.64
C ALA A 21 9.63 -16.25 1.06
N ARG A 22 8.60 -17.03 0.76
CA ARG A 22 7.22 -16.69 1.16
C ARG A 22 7.09 -16.68 2.67
N LEU A 23 7.67 -17.66 3.35
CA LEU A 23 7.64 -17.75 4.81
C LEU A 23 8.31 -16.55 5.47
N ALA A 24 9.46 -16.08 4.95
CA ALA A 24 10.14 -14.89 5.45
C ALA A 24 9.26 -13.65 5.33
N ALA A 25 8.61 -13.45 4.18
CA ALA A 25 7.70 -12.33 3.96
C ALA A 25 6.49 -12.39 4.92
N LEU A 26 5.89 -13.57 5.08
CA LEU A 26 4.74 -13.74 5.98
C LEU A 26 5.11 -13.51 7.45
N ARG A 27 6.28 -13.95 7.87
CA ARG A 27 6.77 -13.69 9.23
C ARG A 27 7.00 -12.21 9.48
N SER A 28 7.51 -11.48 8.49
CA SER A 28 7.67 -10.03 8.54
C SER A 28 6.32 -9.32 8.72
N ILE A 29 5.32 -9.74 7.97
CA ILE A 29 3.94 -9.23 8.10
C ILE A 29 3.41 -9.53 9.51
N LYS A 30 3.53 -10.75 9.98
CA LYS A 30 3.05 -11.14 11.31
C LYS A 30 3.72 -10.32 12.41
N ALA A 31 5.04 -10.11 12.33
CA ALA A 31 5.77 -9.30 13.30
C ALA A 31 5.25 -7.86 13.34
N ALA A 32 4.99 -7.25 12.19
CA ALA A 32 4.44 -5.91 12.11
C ALA A 32 3.03 -5.81 12.70
N LEU A 33 2.20 -6.81 12.45
CA LEU A 33 0.85 -6.88 13.03
C LEU A 33 0.91 -7.06 14.55
N LEU A 34 1.83 -7.87 15.06
CA LEU A 34 2.02 -8.04 16.50
C LEU A 34 2.42 -6.74 17.18
N LEU A 35 3.29 -5.94 16.58
CA LEU A 35 3.64 -4.62 17.09
C LEU A 35 2.42 -3.71 17.18
N GLU A 36 1.55 -3.76 16.19
CA GLU A 36 0.31 -2.96 16.20
C GLU A 36 -0.65 -3.42 17.30
N MET A 37 -0.76 -4.73 17.52
CA MET A 37 -1.60 -5.31 18.55
C MET A 37 -1.15 -4.94 19.97
N THR A 38 0.13 -4.70 20.16
CA THR A 38 0.73 -4.40 21.46
C THR A 38 0.88 -2.90 21.74
N LYS A 39 0.45 -2.05 20.81
CA LYS A 39 0.42 -0.60 21.04
C LYS A 39 -0.50 -0.25 22.20
N GLU A 40 -0.20 0.87 22.85
CA GLU A 40 -1.00 1.40 23.94
C GLU A 40 -2.47 1.55 23.53
N GLY A 41 -3.36 1.00 24.35
CA GLY A 41 -4.79 0.97 24.05
C GLY A 41 -5.22 -0.17 23.14
N GLY A 42 -4.30 -1.04 22.74
CA GLY A 42 -4.61 -2.22 21.94
C GLY A 42 -5.32 -3.30 22.76
N ASP A 43 -6.27 -4.00 22.14
CA ASP A 43 -7.04 -5.07 22.78
C ASP A 43 -6.50 -6.47 22.45
N GLY A 44 -5.30 -6.53 21.87
CA GLY A 44 -4.67 -7.79 21.44
C GLY A 44 -5.17 -8.30 20.08
N SER A 45 -5.95 -7.49 19.37
CA SER A 45 -6.40 -7.79 18.01
C SER A 45 -6.13 -6.64 17.06
N VAL A 46 -6.17 -6.92 15.77
CA VAL A 46 -6.03 -5.92 14.70
C VAL A 46 -7.20 -6.09 13.76
N ASN A 47 -7.97 -5.03 13.55
CA ASN A 47 -9.04 -5.05 12.55
C ASN A 47 -8.44 -4.99 11.13
N ASP A 48 -9.26 -5.34 10.13
CA ASP A 48 -8.78 -5.43 8.75
C ASP A 48 -8.31 -4.07 8.20
N GLU A 49 -8.94 -2.96 8.58
CA GLU A 49 -8.52 -1.63 8.16
C GLU A 49 -7.10 -1.31 8.66
N THR A 50 -6.84 -1.55 9.93
CA THR A 50 -5.51 -1.34 10.53
C THR A 50 -4.49 -2.30 9.92
N ALA A 51 -4.86 -3.56 9.71
CA ALA A 51 -3.99 -4.55 9.08
C ALA A 51 -3.60 -4.13 7.66
N LEU A 52 -4.54 -3.66 6.85
CA LEU A 52 -4.26 -3.17 5.51
C LEU A 52 -3.31 -1.96 5.52
N ARG A 53 -3.49 -1.05 6.46
CA ARG A 53 -2.61 0.10 6.60
C ARG A 53 -1.17 -0.32 6.94
N VAL A 54 -1.01 -1.29 7.83
CA VAL A 54 0.30 -1.87 8.17
C VAL A 54 0.94 -2.51 6.94
N LEU A 55 0.17 -3.29 6.17
CA LEU A 55 0.66 -3.93 4.95
C LEU A 55 1.07 -2.93 3.88
N GLN A 56 0.30 -1.85 3.71
CA GLN A 56 0.64 -0.78 2.76
C GLN A 56 1.96 -0.13 3.12
N LYS A 57 2.19 0.12 4.41
CA LYS A 57 3.46 0.68 4.91
C LYS A 57 4.63 -0.27 4.64
N LEU A 58 4.47 -1.56 4.92
CA LEU A 58 5.49 -2.57 4.65
C LEU A 58 5.79 -2.66 3.16
N PHE A 59 4.76 -2.67 2.33
CA PHE A 59 4.91 -2.71 0.88
C PHE A 59 5.76 -1.53 0.38
N LYS A 60 5.44 -0.33 0.84
CA LYS A 60 6.19 0.88 0.48
C LYS A 60 7.64 0.79 0.95
N GLN A 61 7.87 0.34 2.17
CA GLN A 61 9.23 0.17 2.71
C GLN A 61 10.06 -0.79 1.86
N ARG A 62 9.48 -1.90 1.40
CA ARG A 62 10.16 -2.87 0.53
C ARG A 62 10.46 -2.27 -0.84
N LYS A 63 9.55 -1.52 -1.41
CA LYS A 63 9.77 -0.84 -2.70
C LYS A 63 10.84 0.24 -2.59
N ASP A 64 10.84 1.02 -1.52
CA ASP A 64 11.86 2.05 -1.28
C ASP A 64 13.25 1.42 -1.09
N ALA A 65 13.34 0.34 -0.32
CA ALA A 65 14.59 -0.39 -0.12
C ALA A 65 15.11 -0.97 -1.43
N ALA A 66 14.24 -1.55 -2.25
CA ALA A 66 14.62 -2.09 -3.56
C ALA A 66 15.21 -1.00 -4.46
N LYS A 67 14.60 0.19 -4.46
CA LYS A 67 15.08 1.32 -5.23
C LYS A 67 16.48 1.75 -4.81
N ILE A 68 16.72 1.84 -3.50
CA ILE A 68 18.04 2.19 -2.95
C ILE A 68 19.09 1.17 -3.37
N TYR A 69 18.78 -0.14 -3.28
CA TYR A 69 19.70 -1.18 -3.70
C TYR A 69 20.00 -1.14 -5.19
N GLN A 70 18.99 -0.83 -6.02
CA GLN A 70 19.17 -0.65 -7.46
C GLN A 70 20.12 0.52 -7.75
N GLU A 71 19.95 1.64 -7.06
CA GLU A 71 20.82 2.82 -7.20
C GLU A 71 22.26 2.52 -6.79
N GLN A 72 22.46 1.62 -5.82
CA GLN A 72 23.77 1.17 -5.35
C GLN A 72 24.34 -0.01 -6.16
N ASN A 73 23.65 -0.40 -7.24
CA ASN A 73 24.01 -1.54 -8.08
C ASN A 73 24.06 -2.88 -7.31
N ARG A 74 23.25 -3.01 -6.28
CA ARG A 74 23.09 -4.25 -5.52
C ARG A 74 21.78 -4.94 -5.93
N LEU A 75 21.76 -5.44 -7.17
CA LEU A 75 20.59 -6.06 -7.77
C LEU A 75 20.17 -7.34 -7.05
N ASP A 76 21.11 -8.06 -6.45
CA ASP A 76 20.86 -9.23 -5.62
C ASP A 76 19.96 -8.90 -4.42
N LEU A 77 20.25 -7.80 -3.71
CA LEU A 77 19.47 -7.34 -2.57
C LEU A 77 18.16 -6.71 -3.01
N ALA A 78 18.16 -5.98 -4.11
CA ALA A 78 16.94 -5.39 -4.68
C ALA A 78 15.90 -6.47 -5.03
N ASP A 79 16.34 -7.58 -5.63
CA ASP A 79 15.46 -8.69 -6.03
C ASP A 79 14.77 -9.33 -4.82
N VAL A 80 15.47 -9.47 -3.69
CA VAL A 80 14.89 -9.97 -2.44
C VAL A 80 13.76 -9.05 -1.97
N GLU A 81 13.99 -7.73 -1.97
CA GLU A 81 13.00 -6.75 -1.55
C GLU A 81 11.79 -6.74 -2.49
N ILE A 82 12.01 -6.82 -3.79
CA ILE A 82 10.94 -6.87 -4.80
C ILE A 82 10.08 -8.11 -4.59
N LYS A 83 10.70 -9.25 -4.33
CA LYS A 83 9.99 -10.51 -4.10
C LYS A 83 9.14 -10.44 -2.83
N GLU A 84 9.69 -9.93 -1.74
CA GLU A 84 8.93 -9.71 -0.51
C GLU A 84 7.76 -8.75 -0.73
N ALA A 85 7.98 -7.66 -1.47
CA ALA A 85 6.91 -6.73 -1.83
C ALA A 85 5.78 -7.41 -2.60
N SER A 86 6.10 -8.32 -3.51
CA SER A 86 5.09 -9.05 -4.28
C SER A 86 4.22 -9.95 -3.40
N PHE A 87 4.79 -10.59 -2.39
CA PHE A 87 4.04 -11.38 -1.43
C PHE A 87 3.12 -10.50 -0.58
N ILE A 88 3.59 -9.35 -0.13
CA ILE A 88 2.77 -8.39 0.62
C ILE A 88 1.62 -7.89 -0.26
N ALA A 89 1.90 -7.56 -1.51
CA ALA A 89 0.88 -7.08 -2.46
C ALA A 89 -0.26 -8.07 -2.67
N SER A 90 -0.02 -9.37 -2.51
CA SER A 90 -1.07 -10.38 -2.66
C SER A 90 -2.19 -10.25 -1.63
N TYR A 91 -1.93 -9.59 -0.49
CA TYR A 91 -2.91 -9.33 0.56
C TYR A 91 -3.56 -7.94 0.44
N LEU A 92 -3.04 -7.08 -0.41
CA LEU A 92 -3.58 -5.74 -0.62
C LEU A 92 -4.65 -5.75 -1.70
N PRO A 93 -5.67 -4.86 -1.60
CA PRO A 93 -6.59 -4.67 -2.70
C PRO A 93 -5.82 -4.21 -3.94
N LYS A 94 -6.32 -4.55 -5.12
CA LYS A 94 -5.71 -4.09 -6.35
C LYS A 94 -5.72 -2.56 -6.39
N MET A 95 -4.55 -1.97 -6.50
CA MET A 95 -4.42 -0.51 -6.55
C MET A 95 -4.91 0.01 -7.89
N MET A 96 -5.51 1.20 -7.87
CA MET A 96 -6.03 1.85 -9.07
C MET A 96 -4.90 2.25 -10.01
N SER A 97 -5.11 2.09 -11.30
CA SER A 97 -4.20 2.58 -12.33
C SER A 97 -4.26 4.10 -12.45
N LYS A 98 -3.26 4.70 -13.10
CA LYS A 98 -3.24 6.13 -13.39
C LYS A 98 -4.51 6.56 -14.13
N GLU A 99 -4.94 5.78 -15.10
CA GLU A 99 -6.12 6.05 -15.92
C GLU A 99 -7.40 6.05 -15.09
N GLU A 100 -7.55 5.08 -14.19
CA GLU A 100 -8.69 5.02 -13.26
C GLU A 100 -8.71 6.21 -12.32
N ILE A 101 -7.54 6.61 -11.81
CA ILE A 101 -7.41 7.79 -10.96
C ILE A 101 -7.78 9.06 -11.73
N GLN A 102 -7.35 9.18 -12.98
CA GLN A 102 -7.68 10.33 -13.83
C GLN A 102 -9.18 10.52 -13.98
N LEU A 103 -9.93 9.43 -14.17
CA LEU A 103 -11.40 9.50 -14.28
C LEU A 103 -12.04 10.06 -13.00
N VAL A 104 -11.60 9.59 -11.84
CA VAL A 104 -12.11 10.08 -10.55
C VAL A 104 -11.74 11.54 -10.33
N VAL A 105 -10.52 11.92 -10.66
CA VAL A 105 -10.03 13.31 -10.52
C VAL A 105 -10.82 14.26 -11.41
N LYS A 106 -11.02 13.92 -12.68
CA LYS A 106 -11.80 14.73 -13.61
C LYS A 106 -13.23 14.92 -13.13
N GLU A 107 -13.87 13.86 -12.69
CA GLU A 107 -15.22 13.91 -12.13
C GLU A 107 -15.27 14.80 -10.90
N THR A 108 -14.31 14.69 -9.99
CA THR A 108 -14.25 15.50 -8.78
C THR A 108 -14.03 16.97 -9.10
N ILE A 109 -13.16 17.30 -10.05
CA ILE A 109 -12.93 18.67 -10.51
C ILE A 109 -14.25 19.27 -11.05
N ASN A 110 -14.99 18.52 -11.85
CA ASN A 110 -16.27 18.96 -12.38
C ASN A 110 -17.31 19.18 -11.26
N GLN A 111 -17.39 18.27 -10.31
CA GLN A 111 -18.33 18.39 -9.18
C GLN A 111 -18.04 19.60 -8.30
N LEU A 112 -16.75 19.91 -8.10
CA LEU A 112 -16.34 21.05 -7.27
C LEU A 112 -16.27 22.37 -8.04
N GLY A 113 -16.34 22.33 -9.37
CA GLY A 113 -16.16 23.52 -10.20
C GLY A 113 -14.78 24.13 -10.12
N ALA A 114 -13.75 23.33 -9.81
CA ALA A 114 -12.38 23.79 -9.70
C ALA A 114 -11.83 24.23 -11.05
N LYS A 115 -11.12 25.38 -11.07
CA LYS A 115 -10.69 26.02 -12.33
C LYS A 115 -9.18 26.06 -12.53
N GLY A 116 -8.38 25.71 -11.54
CA GLY A 116 -6.92 25.76 -11.68
C GLY A 116 -6.16 25.32 -10.45
N PRO A 117 -4.82 25.42 -10.50
CA PRO A 117 -3.93 24.93 -9.45
C PRO A 117 -4.14 25.53 -8.06
N SER A 118 -4.74 26.73 -7.98
CA SER A 118 -5.05 27.38 -6.70
C SER A 118 -6.06 26.59 -5.86
N GLU A 119 -6.82 25.71 -6.49
CA GLU A 119 -7.82 24.89 -5.83
C GLU A 119 -7.34 23.46 -5.56
N MET A 120 -6.03 23.20 -5.72
CA MET A 120 -5.44 21.86 -5.56
C MET A 120 -5.75 21.24 -4.19
N GLY A 121 -5.64 22.03 -3.10
CA GLY A 121 -5.93 21.52 -1.76
C GLY A 121 -7.35 21.01 -1.61
N LYS A 122 -8.33 21.71 -2.17
CA LYS A 122 -9.75 21.34 -2.15
C LYS A 122 -9.99 20.05 -2.95
N VAL A 123 -9.42 19.96 -4.15
CA VAL A 123 -9.54 18.77 -5.00
C VAL A 123 -8.82 17.59 -4.37
N MET A 124 -7.60 17.79 -3.85
CA MET A 124 -6.84 16.74 -3.17
C MET A 124 -7.62 16.17 -1.98
N GLY A 125 -8.20 17.02 -1.14
CA GLY A 125 -8.98 16.56 0.01
C GLY A 125 -10.15 15.69 -0.41
N ALA A 126 -10.88 16.09 -1.44
CA ALA A 126 -12.04 15.34 -1.94
C ALA A 126 -11.61 14.01 -2.59
N VAL A 127 -10.57 14.01 -3.41
CA VAL A 127 -10.06 12.81 -4.09
C VAL A 127 -9.47 11.84 -3.07
N MET A 128 -8.66 12.32 -2.14
CA MET A 128 -8.08 11.46 -1.09
C MET A 128 -9.16 10.80 -0.23
N GLY A 129 -10.25 11.51 0.05
CA GLY A 129 -11.39 10.94 0.78
C GLY A 129 -12.04 9.78 0.02
N LYS A 130 -12.12 9.88 -1.30
CA LYS A 130 -12.69 8.82 -2.17
C LYS A 130 -11.75 7.65 -2.39
N LEU A 131 -10.45 7.91 -2.51
CA LEU A 131 -9.44 6.93 -2.95
C LEU A 131 -8.50 6.45 -1.86
N LYS A 132 -8.69 6.85 -0.62
CA LYS A 132 -7.86 6.44 0.51
C LYS A 132 -7.83 4.91 0.62
N GLY A 133 -6.64 4.34 0.59
CA GLY A 133 -6.44 2.89 0.61
C GLY A 133 -6.66 2.19 -0.72
N LYS A 134 -7.13 2.88 -1.76
CA LYS A 134 -7.39 2.31 -3.10
C LYS A 134 -6.36 2.70 -4.14
N ALA A 135 -5.60 3.76 -3.87
CA ALA A 135 -4.57 4.26 -4.77
C ALA A 135 -3.40 4.83 -3.97
N GLU A 136 -2.22 4.87 -4.60
CA GLU A 136 -1.03 5.44 -3.99
C GLU A 136 -1.14 6.96 -3.91
N GLY A 137 -0.85 7.53 -2.72
CA GLY A 137 -0.98 8.97 -2.47
C GLY A 137 -0.15 9.84 -3.40
N GLY A 138 1.10 9.44 -3.70
CA GLY A 138 1.96 10.16 -4.63
C GLY A 138 1.42 10.20 -6.06
N LEU A 139 0.84 9.10 -6.51
CA LEU A 139 0.21 9.02 -7.84
C LEU A 139 -1.05 9.88 -7.90
N ILE A 140 -1.86 9.86 -6.85
CA ILE A 140 -3.06 10.72 -6.75
C ILE A 140 -2.65 12.20 -6.86
N SER A 141 -1.66 12.61 -6.09
CA SER A 141 -1.14 13.99 -6.09
C SER A 141 -0.67 14.42 -7.48
N SER A 142 0.10 13.56 -8.15
CA SER A 142 0.60 13.81 -9.51
C SER A 142 -0.55 13.99 -10.50
N VAL A 143 -1.55 13.12 -10.45
CA VAL A 143 -2.71 13.19 -11.35
C VAL A 143 -3.54 14.45 -11.11
N VAL A 144 -3.80 14.79 -9.84
CA VAL A 144 -4.54 16.03 -9.49
C VAL A 144 -3.81 17.24 -10.03
N LYS A 145 -2.51 17.33 -9.83
CA LYS A 145 -1.69 18.44 -10.33
C LYS A 145 -1.77 18.54 -11.85
N ASP A 146 -1.61 17.43 -12.55
CA ASP A 146 -1.63 17.40 -14.02
C ASP A 146 -3.01 17.81 -14.56
N GLU A 147 -4.09 17.31 -13.97
CA GLU A 147 -5.45 17.63 -14.42
C GLU A 147 -5.82 19.10 -14.17
N LEU A 148 -5.36 19.69 -13.06
CA LEU A 148 -5.62 21.11 -12.77
C LEU A 148 -4.77 22.07 -13.61
N ASN A 149 -3.67 21.60 -14.19
CA ASN A 149 -2.81 22.40 -15.05
C ASN A 149 -3.18 22.34 -16.54
N LYS A 150 -4.20 21.59 -16.88
CA LYS A 150 -4.68 21.48 -18.27
C LYS A 150 -5.54 22.63 -18.72
#